data_e5363bdbc58b6de214253ed3c085df7e
#
_entry.id   e5363bdbc58b6de214253ed3c085df7e
#
_cell.length_a   1.000
_cell.length_b   1.000
_cell.length_c   1.000
_cell.angle_alpha   90.00
_cell.angle_beta   90.00
_cell.angle_gamma   90.00
#
_symmetry.space_group_name_H-M   'P 1'
#
loop_
_entity.id
_entity.type
_entity.pdbx_description
1 polymer ?
#
loop_
_entity_poly.entity_id
_entity_poly.type
_entity_poly.pdbx_seq_one_letter_code
_entity_poly.pdbx_strand_id
1 'polypeptide(L)'
;MRIGLTGGIGSGKSTFGQLLASLGAALIDSDQIARSVTGPGGAAIEAIRQNFGVGYVDASGALDRARMRALVFSDEDARARLESIVHPLVTQRSACEAHQAQQDGKRLIVHDIPLLVESGRWTRQLDAVVVIDCPPETQIERVVQRSGLAREAVQAILANQASRPVRRAAADAVVHNGPLCTLTQLQVQAVQLGRRFGL
;
A
#
# COMPACT_ATOMS: atom_id res chain seq x y z
N MET A 1 15.48 4.35 10.89
CA MET A 1 14.10 4.80 11.17
C MET A 1 13.14 4.08 10.22
N ARG A 2 11.97 3.66 10.70
CA ARG A 2 10.93 2.95 9.92
C ARG A 2 9.67 3.79 9.89
N ILE A 3 9.21 4.20 8.71
CA ILE A 3 7.98 4.97 8.57
C ILE A 3 6.94 4.20 7.76
N GLY A 4 5.67 4.38 8.11
CA GLY A 4 4.55 3.93 7.30
C GLY A 4 4.09 5.05 6.38
N LEU A 5 4.06 4.79 5.08
CA LEU A 5 3.55 5.71 4.08
C LEU A 5 2.15 5.26 3.66
N THR A 6 1.16 6.12 3.83
CA THR A 6 -0.23 5.81 3.48
C THR A 6 -0.93 6.99 2.82
N GLY A 7 -2.11 6.74 2.29
CA GLY A 7 -2.93 7.75 1.62
C GLY A 7 -4.04 7.09 0.81
N GLY A 8 -5.12 7.81 0.58
CA GLY A 8 -6.25 7.30 -0.20
C GLY A 8 -5.87 7.00 -1.66
N ILE A 9 -6.70 6.22 -2.34
CA ILE A 9 -6.55 5.97 -3.77
C ILE A 9 -6.39 7.30 -4.53
N GLY A 10 -5.46 7.38 -5.47
CA GLY A 10 -5.23 8.62 -6.26
C GLY A 10 -4.53 9.74 -5.51
N SER A 11 -4.10 9.56 -4.24
CA SER A 11 -3.40 10.60 -3.47
C SER A 11 -1.98 10.90 -3.98
N GLY A 12 -1.36 10.00 -4.75
CA GLY A 12 0.03 10.11 -5.20
C GLY A 12 1.04 9.45 -4.26
N LYS A 13 0.59 8.57 -3.37
CA LYS A 13 1.41 7.82 -2.41
C LYS A 13 2.61 7.13 -3.08
N SER A 14 2.38 6.36 -4.14
CA SER A 14 3.45 5.62 -4.83
C SER A 14 4.49 6.56 -5.45
N THR A 15 4.06 7.68 -6.03
CA THR A 15 4.97 8.72 -6.55
C THR A 15 5.85 9.26 -5.42
N PHE A 16 5.26 9.58 -4.26
CA PHE A 16 6.02 10.09 -3.14
C PHE A 16 6.99 9.05 -2.55
N GLY A 17 6.56 7.78 -2.46
CA GLY A 17 7.43 6.66 -2.08
C GLY A 17 8.66 6.52 -2.98
N GLN A 18 8.46 6.62 -4.30
CA GLN A 18 9.56 6.60 -5.28
C GLN A 18 10.50 7.82 -5.13
N LEU A 19 9.97 8.99 -4.81
CA LEU A 19 10.79 10.16 -4.53
C LEU A 19 11.69 9.95 -3.29
N LEU A 20 11.15 9.36 -2.21
CA LEU A 20 11.97 9.01 -1.05
C LEU A 20 13.03 7.95 -1.38
N ALA A 21 12.67 6.96 -2.20
CA ALA A 21 13.62 5.93 -2.66
C ALA A 21 14.76 6.55 -3.48
N SER A 22 14.47 7.51 -4.37
CA SER A 22 15.50 8.22 -5.15
C SER A 22 16.44 9.07 -4.29
N LEU A 23 16.00 9.44 -3.08
CA LEU A 23 16.82 10.12 -2.08
C LEU A 23 17.64 9.16 -1.18
N GLY A 24 17.52 7.85 -1.39
CA GLY A 24 18.30 6.83 -0.67
C GLY A 24 17.52 6.00 0.36
N ALA A 25 16.22 6.25 0.58
CA ALA A 25 15.39 5.41 1.42
C ALA A 25 15.23 4.00 0.83
N ALA A 26 15.05 2.99 1.68
CA ALA A 26 14.53 1.70 1.25
C ALA A 26 13.00 1.78 1.19
N LEU A 27 12.42 1.42 0.06
CA LEU A 27 10.96 1.38 -0.13
C LEU A 27 10.49 -0.07 -0.15
N ILE A 28 9.60 -0.43 0.79
CA ILE A 28 8.99 -1.74 0.92
C ILE A 28 7.51 -1.61 0.55
N ASP A 29 7.16 -2.12 -0.61
CA ASP A 29 5.80 -2.05 -1.16
C ASP A 29 5.00 -3.31 -0.78
N SER A 30 4.06 -3.16 0.15
CA SER A 30 3.22 -4.27 0.62
C SER A 30 2.32 -4.85 -0.48
N ASP A 31 1.88 -4.04 -1.44
CA ASP A 31 1.09 -4.51 -2.58
C ASP A 31 1.96 -5.35 -3.54
N GLN A 32 3.20 -4.92 -3.78
CA GLN A 32 4.15 -5.68 -4.59
C GLN A 32 4.50 -7.01 -3.92
N ILE A 33 4.71 -7.02 -2.61
CA ILE A 33 4.94 -8.26 -1.84
C ILE A 33 3.72 -9.17 -1.93
N ALA A 34 2.50 -8.65 -1.72
CA ALA A 34 1.27 -9.44 -1.85
C ALA A 34 1.13 -10.05 -3.25
N ARG A 35 1.53 -9.30 -4.29
CA ARG A 35 1.58 -9.81 -5.67
C ARG A 35 2.62 -10.91 -5.85
N SER A 36 3.78 -10.80 -5.23
CA SER A 36 4.83 -11.82 -5.35
C SER A 36 4.46 -13.11 -4.65
N VAL A 37 3.90 -13.06 -3.43
CA VAL A 37 3.50 -14.27 -2.69
C VAL A 37 2.29 -14.97 -3.29
N THR A 38 1.49 -14.27 -4.11
CA THR A 38 0.35 -14.82 -4.84
C THR A 38 0.61 -15.00 -6.35
N GLY A 39 1.83 -14.76 -6.81
CA GLY A 39 2.28 -14.96 -8.19
C GLY A 39 2.64 -16.42 -8.49
N PRO A 40 3.13 -16.74 -9.70
CA PRO A 40 3.57 -18.07 -10.06
C PRO A 40 4.66 -18.57 -9.09
N GLY A 41 4.44 -19.74 -8.48
CA GLY A 41 5.36 -20.30 -7.47
C GLY A 41 5.41 -19.53 -6.15
N GLY A 42 4.51 -18.56 -5.94
CA GLY A 42 4.44 -17.78 -4.71
C GLY A 42 4.06 -18.59 -3.49
N ALA A 43 4.56 -18.20 -2.33
CA ALA A 43 4.42 -18.95 -1.07
C ALA A 43 2.96 -19.17 -0.63
N ALA A 44 2.01 -18.34 -1.08
CA ALA A 44 0.59 -18.47 -0.77
C ALA A 44 -0.15 -19.48 -1.64
N ILE A 45 0.41 -19.87 -2.80
CA ILE A 45 -0.34 -20.60 -3.84
C ILE A 45 -0.83 -21.97 -3.36
N GLU A 46 0.01 -22.72 -2.66
CA GLU A 46 -0.38 -24.05 -2.18
C GLU A 46 -1.51 -23.95 -1.13
N ALA A 47 -1.40 -23.04 -0.19
CA ALA A 47 -2.46 -22.79 0.81
C ALA A 47 -3.77 -22.29 0.14
N ILE A 48 -3.67 -21.45 -0.89
CA ILE A 48 -4.84 -21.00 -1.67
C ILE A 48 -5.49 -22.19 -2.37
N ARG A 49 -4.71 -23.08 -3.00
CA ARG A 49 -5.22 -24.29 -3.66
C ARG A 49 -5.98 -25.21 -2.69
N GLN A 50 -5.43 -25.39 -1.48
CA GLN A 50 -6.03 -26.23 -0.45
C GLN A 50 -7.32 -25.63 0.11
N ASN A 51 -7.40 -24.32 0.30
CA ASN A 51 -8.52 -23.66 0.94
C ASN A 51 -9.64 -23.20 -0.01
N PHE A 52 -9.31 -22.98 -1.29
CA PHE A 52 -10.24 -22.45 -2.29
C PHE A 52 -10.42 -23.35 -3.50
N GLY A 53 -9.54 -24.35 -3.66
CA GLY A 53 -9.55 -25.28 -4.79
C GLY A 53 -8.68 -24.83 -5.95
N VAL A 54 -8.38 -25.80 -6.84
CA VAL A 54 -7.49 -25.61 -8.01
C VAL A 54 -7.99 -24.54 -8.98
N GLY A 55 -9.30 -24.31 -9.04
CA GLY A 55 -9.88 -23.32 -9.93
C GLY A 55 -9.57 -21.86 -9.57
N TYR A 56 -8.94 -21.59 -8.42
CA TYR A 56 -8.47 -20.25 -8.03
C TYR A 56 -7.00 -20.02 -8.33
N VAL A 57 -6.34 -20.99 -8.97
CA VAL A 57 -4.98 -20.86 -9.50
C VAL A 57 -5.06 -20.94 -11.02
N ASP A 58 -4.53 -19.92 -11.69
CA ASP A 58 -4.55 -19.84 -13.16
C ASP A 58 -3.52 -20.75 -13.83
N ALA A 59 -3.51 -20.78 -15.16
CA ALA A 59 -2.61 -21.63 -15.96
C ALA A 59 -1.12 -21.29 -15.77
N SER A 60 -0.78 -20.09 -15.28
CA SER A 60 0.59 -19.69 -14.95
C SER A 60 1.03 -20.17 -13.57
N GLY A 61 0.13 -20.73 -12.78
CA GLY A 61 0.37 -21.09 -11.38
C GLY A 61 0.24 -19.92 -10.41
N ALA A 62 -0.35 -18.80 -10.82
CA ALA A 62 -0.65 -17.66 -9.98
C ALA A 62 -2.09 -17.69 -9.46
N LEU A 63 -2.39 -16.87 -8.45
CA LEU A 63 -3.77 -16.62 -8.01
C LEU A 63 -4.59 -16.02 -9.15
N ASP A 64 -5.72 -16.64 -9.51
CA ASP A 64 -6.74 -16.03 -10.36
C ASP A 64 -7.41 -14.85 -9.59
N ARG A 65 -6.85 -13.65 -9.81
CA ARG A 65 -7.27 -12.44 -9.11
C ARG A 65 -8.69 -12.04 -9.43
N ALA A 66 -9.16 -12.28 -10.66
CA ALA A 66 -10.50 -11.91 -11.07
C ALA A 66 -11.53 -12.80 -10.35
N ARG A 67 -11.31 -14.08 -10.37
CA ARG A 67 -12.17 -15.07 -9.71
C ARG A 67 -12.15 -14.92 -8.18
N MET A 68 -10.96 -14.72 -7.60
CA MET A 68 -10.84 -14.52 -6.16
C MET A 68 -11.52 -13.21 -5.71
N ARG A 69 -11.36 -12.12 -6.47
CA ARG A 69 -12.03 -10.84 -6.18
C ARG A 69 -13.55 -11.00 -6.18
N ALA A 70 -14.11 -11.72 -7.16
CA ALA A 70 -15.56 -11.97 -7.21
C ALA A 70 -16.04 -12.73 -5.96
N LEU A 71 -15.28 -13.74 -5.51
CA LEU A 71 -15.60 -14.50 -4.31
C LEU A 71 -15.56 -13.63 -3.05
N VAL A 72 -14.43 -12.98 -2.77
CA VAL A 72 -14.23 -12.22 -1.52
C VAL A 72 -15.08 -10.95 -1.45
N PHE A 73 -15.64 -10.51 -2.57
CA PHE A 73 -16.58 -9.39 -2.59
C PHE A 73 -17.96 -9.78 -2.04
N SER A 74 -18.37 -11.05 -2.21
CA SER A 74 -19.68 -11.57 -1.80
C SER A 74 -19.63 -12.48 -0.57
N ASP A 75 -18.45 -12.92 -0.14
CA ASP A 75 -18.23 -13.86 0.96
C ASP A 75 -17.16 -13.33 1.92
N GLU A 76 -17.62 -12.83 3.09
CA GLU A 76 -16.74 -12.28 4.12
C GLU A 76 -15.85 -13.35 4.75
N ASP A 77 -16.31 -14.60 4.88
CA ASP A 77 -15.53 -15.71 5.41
C ASP A 77 -14.42 -16.10 4.42
N ALA A 78 -14.71 -16.12 3.12
CA ALA A 78 -13.70 -16.32 2.10
C ALA A 78 -12.65 -15.20 2.12
N ARG A 79 -13.06 -13.96 2.33
CA ARG A 79 -12.13 -12.83 2.49
C ARG A 79 -11.23 -13.03 3.71
N ALA A 80 -11.81 -13.35 4.86
CA ALA A 80 -11.04 -13.59 6.09
C ALA A 80 -10.05 -14.75 5.93
N ARG A 81 -10.45 -15.85 5.27
CA ARG A 81 -9.56 -16.97 4.96
C ARG A 81 -8.41 -16.56 4.04
N LEU A 82 -8.67 -15.82 2.97
CA LEU A 82 -7.61 -15.34 2.09
C LEU A 82 -6.63 -14.42 2.83
N GLU A 83 -7.16 -13.50 3.62
CA GLU A 83 -6.34 -12.60 4.44
C GLU A 83 -5.48 -13.37 5.45
N SER A 84 -6.00 -14.41 6.09
CA SER A 84 -5.25 -15.24 7.04
C SER A 84 -4.08 -15.99 6.38
N ILE A 85 -4.16 -16.29 5.09
CA ILE A 85 -3.07 -16.90 4.31
C ILE A 85 -2.05 -15.85 3.87
N VAL A 86 -2.52 -14.73 3.32
CA VAL A 86 -1.64 -13.76 2.63
C VAL A 86 -0.95 -12.83 3.62
N HIS A 87 -1.66 -12.33 4.65
CA HIS A 87 -1.11 -11.33 5.57
C HIS A 87 0.15 -11.79 6.33
N PRO A 88 0.24 -13.01 6.88
CA PRO A 88 1.47 -13.47 7.54
C PRO A 88 2.66 -13.50 6.59
N LEU A 89 2.46 -13.93 5.35
CA LEU A 89 3.51 -14.00 4.33
C LEU A 89 4.01 -12.61 3.94
N VAL A 90 3.08 -11.65 3.77
CA VAL A 90 3.43 -10.25 3.49
C VAL A 90 4.20 -9.66 4.67
N THR A 91 3.74 -9.89 5.90
CA THR A 91 4.42 -9.39 7.11
C THR A 91 5.84 -9.95 7.23
N GLN A 92 5.99 -11.24 7.06
CA GLN A 92 7.29 -11.91 7.11
C GLN A 92 8.24 -11.38 6.01
N ARG A 93 7.77 -11.27 4.77
CA ARG A 93 8.58 -10.75 3.67
C ARG A 93 8.97 -9.29 3.87
N SER A 94 8.02 -8.45 4.31
CA SER A 94 8.31 -7.04 4.65
C SER A 94 9.34 -6.92 5.77
N ALA A 95 9.29 -7.79 6.78
CA ALA A 95 10.27 -7.81 7.87
C ALA A 95 11.67 -8.21 7.36
N CYS A 96 11.75 -9.23 6.49
CA CYS A 96 13.01 -9.64 5.85
C CYS A 96 13.62 -8.52 5.01
N GLU A 97 12.83 -7.85 4.18
CA GLU A 97 13.29 -6.73 3.34
C GLU A 97 13.73 -5.53 4.20
N ALA A 98 13.00 -5.23 5.29
CA ALA A 98 13.40 -4.19 6.23
C ALA A 98 14.72 -4.52 6.95
N HIS A 99 14.91 -5.78 7.34
CA HIS A 99 16.16 -6.22 7.95
C HIS A 99 17.33 -6.12 6.99
N GLN A 100 17.16 -6.57 5.74
CA GLN A 100 18.17 -6.45 4.70
C GLN A 100 18.53 -4.99 4.44
N ALA A 101 17.54 -4.11 4.33
CA ALA A 101 17.78 -2.69 4.15
C ALA A 101 18.58 -2.08 5.32
N GLN A 102 18.36 -2.54 6.56
CA GLN A 102 19.16 -2.11 7.72
C GLN A 102 20.60 -2.59 7.62
N GLN A 103 20.82 -3.85 7.20
CA GLN A 103 22.17 -4.38 6.98
C GLN A 103 22.91 -3.63 5.87
N ASP A 104 22.18 -3.19 4.83
CA ASP A 104 22.71 -2.37 3.73
C ASP A 104 22.94 -0.89 4.15
N GLY A 105 22.78 -0.56 5.44
CA GLY A 105 23.03 0.77 5.98
C GLY A 105 21.97 1.82 5.62
N LYS A 106 20.78 1.41 5.17
CA LYS A 106 19.68 2.34 4.90
C LYS A 106 19.17 2.98 6.19
N ARG A 107 19.24 4.31 6.25
CA ARG A 107 18.83 5.09 7.42
C ARG A 107 17.31 5.23 7.54
N LEU A 108 16.63 5.31 6.39
CA LEU A 108 15.18 5.42 6.30
C LEU A 108 14.60 4.22 5.56
N ILE A 109 13.65 3.52 6.20
CA ILE A 109 12.88 2.44 5.61
C ILE A 109 11.43 2.90 5.55
N VAL A 110 10.88 2.90 4.35
CA VAL A 110 9.52 3.34 4.05
C VAL A 110 8.68 2.11 3.74
N HIS A 111 7.72 1.81 4.60
CA HIS A 111 6.71 0.80 4.33
C HIS A 111 5.53 1.46 3.61
N ASP A 112 5.34 1.17 2.33
CA ASP A 112 4.19 1.61 1.55
C ASP A 112 2.99 0.71 1.83
N ILE A 113 2.03 1.21 2.61
CA ILE A 113 0.89 0.45 3.12
C ILE A 113 -0.41 1.19 2.79
N PRO A 114 -1.19 0.73 1.79
CA PRO A 114 -2.40 1.44 1.36
C PRO A 114 -3.47 1.63 2.44
N LEU A 115 -3.73 0.59 3.23
CA LEU A 115 -4.77 0.56 4.28
C LEU A 115 -4.15 0.53 5.69
N LEU A 116 -3.14 1.38 5.93
CA LEU A 116 -2.43 1.41 7.19
C LEU A 116 -3.34 1.84 8.35
N VAL A 117 -4.10 2.90 8.14
CA VAL A 117 -4.99 3.47 9.16
C VAL A 117 -6.17 2.54 9.42
N GLU A 118 -6.75 1.97 8.37
CA GLU A 118 -7.87 1.05 8.43
C GLU A 118 -7.52 -0.26 9.17
N SER A 119 -6.32 -0.78 8.95
CA SER A 119 -5.89 -2.06 9.53
C SER A 119 -5.46 -1.95 10.99
N GLY A 120 -4.93 -0.80 11.43
CA GLY A 120 -4.41 -0.57 12.78
C GLY A 120 -3.24 -1.48 13.21
N ARG A 121 -2.79 -2.39 12.34
CA ARG A 121 -1.86 -3.49 12.69
C ARG A 121 -0.40 -3.05 12.80
N TRP A 122 -0.04 -1.91 12.18
CA TRP A 122 1.35 -1.49 11.99
C TRP A 122 1.87 -0.52 13.05
N THR A 123 1.01 0.02 13.90
CA THR A 123 1.33 1.10 14.84
C THR A 123 2.46 0.77 15.83
N ARG A 124 2.73 -0.51 16.10
CA ARG A 124 3.81 -0.94 16.99
C ARG A 124 5.14 -1.20 16.30
N GLN A 125 5.19 -1.18 14.97
CA GLN A 125 6.38 -1.54 14.18
C GLN A 125 6.99 -0.35 13.45
N LEU A 126 6.31 0.79 13.50
CA LEU A 126 6.67 2.02 12.82
C LEU A 126 7.02 3.12 13.81
N ASP A 127 8.07 3.87 13.50
CA ASP A 127 8.49 5.03 14.29
C ASP A 127 7.62 6.26 14.01
N ALA A 128 7.02 6.32 12.80
CA ALA A 128 6.11 7.40 12.41
C ALA A 128 5.19 6.98 11.25
N VAL A 129 4.05 7.65 11.13
CA VAL A 129 3.09 7.54 10.04
C VAL A 129 3.10 8.80 9.19
N VAL A 130 3.32 8.63 7.89
CA VAL A 130 3.28 9.72 6.89
C VAL A 130 2.05 9.54 6.03
N VAL A 131 1.19 10.54 5.98
CA VAL A 131 -0.03 10.55 5.18
C VAL A 131 0.13 11.47 3.99
N ILE A 132 -0.08 10.93 2.79
CA ILE A 132 -0.23 11.74 1.58
C ILE A 132 -1.67 12.23 1.51
N ASP A 133 -1.85 13.51 1.83
CA ASP A 133 -3.14 14.17 1.88
C ASP A 133 -3.51 14.77 0.53
N CYS A 134 -4.68 14.39 0.05
CA CYS A 134 -5.24 14.86 -1.21
C CYS A 134 -6.75 15.04 -1.07
N PRO A 135 -7.35 16.12 -1.59
CA PRO A 135 -8.80 16.28 -1.61
C PRO A 135 -9.49 15.14 -2.38
N PRO A 136 -10.66 14.67 -1.92
CA PRO A 136 -11.37 13.56 -2.58
C PRO A 136 -11.65 13.78 -4.07
N GLU A 137 -12.02 15.00 -4.44
CA GLU A 137 -12.30 15.34 -5.85
C GLU A 137 -11.06 15.14 -6.72
N THR A 138 -9.91 15.65 -6.28
CA THR A 138 -8.63 15.47 -6.99
C THR A 138 -8.21 13.99 -7.06
N GLN A 139 -8.52 13.21 -6.04
CA GLN A 139 -8.27 11.77 -6.05
C GLN A 139 -9.11 11.08 -7.13
N ILE A 140 -10.41 11.41 -7.21
CA ILE A 140 -11.34 10.87 -8.20
C ILE A 140 -10.86 11.22 -9.61
N GLU A 141 -10.59 12.48 -9.88
CA GLU A 141 -10.13 12.95 -11.20
C GLU A 141 -8.86 12.20 -11.65
N ARG A 142 -7.87 12.09 -10.77
CA ARG A 142 -6.61 11.39 -11.05
C ARG A 142 -6.81 9.91 -11.35
N VAL A 143 -7.70 9.24 -10.61
CA VAL A 143 -7.98 7.81 -10.81
C VAL A 143 -8.76 7.58 -12.10
N VAL A 144 -9.81 8.35 -12.36
CA VAL A 144 -10.58 8.30 -13.62
C VAL A 144 -9.65 8.49 -14.81
N GLN A 145 -8.81 9.55 -14.78
CA GLN A 145 -7.88 9.84 -15.88
C GLN A 145 -6.84 8.73 -16.10
N ARG A 146 -6.33 8.13 -15.02
CA ARG A 146 -5.27 7.10 -15.09
C ARG A 146 -5.79 5.72 -15.49
N SER A 147 -6.97 5.34 -15.01
CA SER A 147 -7.44 3.94 -15.09
C SER A 147 -8.72 3.76 -15.93
N GLY A 148 -9.37 4.85 -16.36
CA GLY A 148 -10.64 4.79 -17.06
C GLY A 148 -11.82 4.28 -16.24
N LEU A 149 -11.66 4.15 -14.91
CA LEU A 149 -12.76 3.74 -14.02
C LEU A 149 -13.86 4.80 -14.02
N ALA A 150 -15.11 4.35 -13.95
CA ALA A 150 -16.24 5.26 -13.73
C ALA A 150 -16.10 6.01 -12.41
N ARG A 151 -16.53 7.27 -12.37
CA ARG A 151 -16.45 8.14 -11.20
C ARG A 151 -17.10 7.51 -9.96
N GLU A 152 -18.25 6.88 -10.14
CA GLU A 152 -19.02 6.22 -9.10
C GLU A 152 -18.26 5.04 -8.49
N ALA A 153 -17.52 4.30 -9.31
CA ALA A 153 -16.68 3.20 -8.85
C ALA A 153 -15.52 3.72 -7.97
N VAL A 154 -14.92 4.85 -8.34
CA VAL A 154 -13.85 5.48 -7.55
C VAL A 154 -14.39 6.03 -6.23
N GLN A 155 -15.59 6.62 -6.25
CA GLN A 155 -16.28 7.09 -5.04
C GLN A 155 -16.58 5.94 -4.08
N ALA A 156 -17.05 4.80 -4.59
CA ALA A 156 -17.27 3.60 -3.78
C ALA A 156 -15.98 3.08 -3.13
N ILE A 157 -14.84 3.11 -3.86
CA ILE A 157 -13.54 2.75 -3.29
C ILE A 157 -13.16 3.72 -2.16
N LEU A 158 -13.32 5.02 -2.37
CA LEU A 158 -13.03 6.03 -1.35
C LEU A 158 -13.91 5.88 -0.11
N ALA A 159 -15.19 5.54 -0.28
CA ALA A 159 -16.12 5.31 0.83
C ALA A 159 -15.73 4.12 1.71
N ASN A 160 -15.03 3.13 1.16
CA ASN A 160 -14.50 1.97 1.89
C ASN A 160 -13.12 2.23 2.54
N GLN A 161 -12.53 3.40 2.34
CA GLN A 161 -11.29 3.82 2.99
C GLN A 161 -11.58 4.71 4.21
N ALA A 162 -10.64 4.81 5.14
CA ALA A 162 -10.72 5.78 6.22
C ALA A 162 -10.95 7.20 5.65
N SER A 163 -11.79 7.98 6.31
CA SER A 163 -12.03 9.35 5.86
C SER A 163 -10.76 10.21 5.92
N ARG A 164 -10.70 11.27 5.11
CA ARG A 164 -9.57 12.21 5.11
C ARG A 164 -9.23 12.75 6.51
N PRO A 165 -10.21 13.18 7.35
CA PRO A 165 -9.93 13.62 8.73
C PRO A 165 -9.31 12.50 9.58
N VAL A 166 -9.82 11.28 9.49
CA VAL A 166 -9.30 10.12 10.24
C VAL A 166 -7.85 9.81 9.84
N ARG A 167 -7.54 9.79 8.54
CA ARG A 167 -6.16 9.59 8.07
C ARG A 167 -5.22 10.68 8.57
N ARG A 168 -5.65 11.95 8.50
CA ARG A 168 -4.83 13.08 8.99
C ARG A 168 -4.61 13.03 10.49
N ALA A 169 -5.60 12.59 11.26
CA ALA A 169 -5.47 12.45 12.72
C ALA A 169 -4.49 11.34 13.12
N ALA A 170 -4.30 10.34 12.28
CA ALA A 170 -3.36 9.24 12.50
C ALA A 170 -1.91 9.57 12.07
N ALA A 171 -1.67 10.75 11.49
CA ALA A 171 -0.39 11.11 10.90
C ALA A 171 0.54 11.83 11.87
N ASP A 172 1.81 11.41 11.93
CA ASP A 172 2.91 12.17 12.54
C ASP A 172 3.45 13.24 11.58
N ALA A 173 3.26 13.03 10.28
CA ALA A 173 3.56 14.01 9.23
C ALA A 173 2.55 13.90 8.08
N VAL A 174 2.15 15.06 7.55
CA VAL A 174 1.23 15.17 6.42
C VAL A 174 1.94 15.81 5.24
N VAL A 175 1.91 15.15 4.10
CA VAL A 175 2.40 15.65 2.81
C VAL A 175 1.21 16.08 1.98
N HIS A 176 1.15 17.35 1.60
CA HIS A 176 0.05 17.88 0.81
C HIS A 176 0.27 17.65 -0.68
N ASN A 177 -0.65 16.93 -1.32
CA ASN A 177 -0.63 16.67 -2.76
C ASN A 177 -1.99 17.01 -3.41
N GLY A 178 -2.42 18.27 -3.21
CA GLY A 178 -3.66 18.81 -3.79
C GLY A 178 -3.58 19.06 -5.30
N PRO A 179 -4.64 19.66 -5.90
CA PRO A 179 -4.74 19.85 -7.36
C PRO A 179 -3.66 20.76 -7.93
N LEU A 180 -3.18 21.73 -7.16
CA LEU A 180 -2.13 22.67 -7.58
C LEU A 180 -0.71 22.21 -7.22
N CYS A 181 -0.55 21.06 -6.57
CA CYS A 181 0.76 20.54 -6.20
C CYS A 181 1.46 19.96 -7.43
N THR A 182 2.53 20.63 -7.86
CA THR A 182 3.38 20.16 -8.95
C THR A 182 4.33 19.05 -8.49
N LEU A 183 4.86 18.27 -9.45
CA LEU A 183 5.87 17.25 -9.13
C LEU A 183 7.10 17.85 -8.44
N THR A 184 7.54 19.03 -8.86
CA THR A 184 8.67 19.76 -8.24
C THR A 184 8.37 20.09 -6.77
N GLN A 185 7.17 20.57 -6.47
CA GLN A 185 6.77 20.84 -5.08
C GLN A 185 6.71 19.55 -4.24
N LEU A 186 6.24 18.47 -4.84
CA LEU A 186 6.23 17.16 -4.18
C LEU A 186 7.65 16.65 -3.89
N GLN A 187 8.60 16.87 -4.83
CA GLN A 187 10.03 16.59 -4.63
C GLN A 187 10.62 17.41 -3.48
N VAL A 188 10.31 18.70 -3.40
CA VAL A 188 10.75 19.55 -2.28
C VAL A 188 10.23 19.01 -0.94
N GLN A 189 8.96 18.62 -0.87
CA GLN A 189 8.40 17.99 0.33
C GLN A 189 9.10 16.66 0.66
N ALA A 190 9.46 15.85 -0.35
CA ALA A 190 10.19 14.61 -0.13
C ALA A 190 11.60 14.85 0.45
N VAL A 191 12.32 15.86 -0.05
CA VAL A 191 13.63 16.25 0.50
C VAL A 191 13.50 16.74 1.94
N GLN A 192 12.50 17.59 2.24
CA GLN A 192 12.27 18.10 3.60
C GLN A 192 11.93 16.96 4.57
N LEU A 193 11.03 16.06 4.16
CA LEU A 193 10.66 14.90 4.97
C LEU A 193 11.83 13.94 5.16
N GLY A 194 12.59 13.67 4.09
CA GLY A 194 13.76 12.83 4.13
C GLY A 194 14.79 13.33 5.15
N ARG A 195 15.12 14.62 5.12
CA ARG A 195 16.01 15.26 6.10
C ARG A 195 15.49 15.13 7.53
N ARG A 196 14.16 15.31 7.74
CA ARG A 196 13.54 15.16 9.06
C ARG A 196 13.67 13.74 9.60
N PHE A 197 13.66 12.74 8.74
CA PHE A 197 13.71 11.32 9.08
C PHE A 197 15.07 10.65 8.83
N GLY A 198 16.13 11.44 8.60
CA GLY A 198 17.50 10.99 8.64
C GLY A 198 18.12 10.60 7.29
N LEU A 199 17.53 11.03 6.15
CA LEU A 199 18.17 10.99 4.82
C LEU A 199 19.14 12.14 4.62
#